data_39d528cbfd793829db9a5d977c9fa218
#
_entry.id   39d528cbfd793829db9a5d977c9fa218
#
_cell.length_a   1.000
_cell.length_b   1.000
_cell.length_c   1.000
_cell.angle_alpha   90.00
_cell.angle_beta   90.00
_cell.angle_gamma   90.00
#
_symmetry.space_group_name_H-M   'P 1'
#
loop_
_entity.id
_entity.type
_entity.pdbx_description
1 polymer ?
#
loop_
_entity_poly.entity_id
_entity_poly.type
_entity_poly.pdbx_seq_one_letter_code
_entity_poly.pdbx_strand_id
1 'polypeptide(L)'
;MTKTRFPLATRPEVEFDVTAPKELGDVAKPLSLFEKLAANGAVRRGLILIAVALIWESYARFIDSPLSFPTFLDTLEALRDGFASGVIPARLSVTLQTLVIGYFIGLVIAAVLTTIAVTSRIGTDLLSTFTAMFNPLPAIALLPLALLWFGLGRPSLVFVIVHSVLWAVALNMHSGFLSVSETLRMAGRTFGLKGLRFVFGILIPAAFPAILAGLKIGWAFAWRTLIAAELVFGVSSGQGGLGWYIFEKRNTLDTASVFAGLLTVMSVGLIIEAVIFRMIEAKTVRRWGMQRG
;
A
#
# COMPACT_ATOMS: atom_id res chain seq x y z
N MET A 1 -31.51 74.89 -3.26
CA MET A 1 -31.24 73.48 -3.17
C MET A 1 -30.08 73.22 -2.20
N THR A 2 -30.44 72.92 -0.93
CA THR A 2 -29.53 72.80 0.19
C THR A 2 -29.06 71.29 0.21
N LYS A 3 -27.78 71.04 -0.07
CA LYS A 3 -27.20 69.71 0.04
C LYS A 3 -27.01 69.34 1.53
N THR A 4 -27.90 68.53 2.06
CA THR A 4 -27.72 67.88 3.36
C THR A 4 -26.55 66.89 3.25
N ARG A 5 -25.41 67.21 3.83
CA ARG A 5 -24.31 66.28 4.04
C ARG A 5 -24.66 65.42 5.25
N PHE A 6 -24.88 64.17 5.06
CA PHE A 6 -24.93 63.16 6.16
C PHE A 6 -23.53 63.06 6.75
N PRO A 7 -23.35 63.10 8.06
CA PRO A 7 -22.06 62.86 8.68
C PRO A 7 -21.71 61.32 8.48
N LEU A 8 -20.50 61.09 8.03
CA LEU A 8 -19.98 59.71 7.99
C LEU A 8 -19.97 59.18 9.42
N ALA A 9 -20.66 58.04 9.62
CA ALA A 9 -20.63 57.32 10.89
C ALA A 9 -19.19 56.90 11.19
N THR A 10 -18.52 57.58 12.08
CA THR A 10 -17.23 57.16 12.62
C THR A 10 -17.48 56.01 13.58
N ARG A 11 -17.00 54.84 13.23
CA ARG A 11 -16.98 53.69 14.12
C ARG A 11 -16.03 54.04 15.28
N PRO A 12 -16.45 53.96 16.56
CA PRO A 12 -15.52 54.20 17.66
C PRO A 12 -14.42 53.10 17.58
N GLU A 13 -13.17 53.52 17.47
CA GLU A 13 -12.03 52.64 17.64
C GLU A 13 -12.02 52.19 19.11
N VAL A 14 -12.40 50.96 19.35
CA VAL A 14 -12.24 50.31 20.64
C VAL A 14 -10.80 49.81 20.68
N GLU A 15 -9.89 50.62 21.23
CA GLU A 15 -8.57 50.14 21.60
C GLU A 15 -8.75 49.15 22.75
N PHE A 16 -8.59 47.87 22.44
CA PHE A 16 -8.41 46.89 23.50
C PHE A 16 -6.99 47.06 24.03
N ASP A 17 -6.89 47.54 25.26
CA ASP A 17 -5.65 47.48 26.03
C ASP A 17 -5.28 46.00 26.19
N VAL A 18 -4.42 45.51 25.29
CA VAL A 18 -3.85 44.17 25.40
C VAL A 18 -2.83 44.25 26.53
N THR A 19 -3.30 44.12 27.76
CA THR A 19 -2.42 43.80 28.87
C THR A 19 -1.63 42.60 28.48
N ALA A 20 -0.31 42.78 28.30
CA ALA A 20 0.60 41.68 28.01
C ALA A 20 0.28 40.53 29.00
N PRO A 21 0.03 39.31 28.49
CA PRO A 21 -0.27 38.20 29.37
C PRO A 21 0.89 38.11 30.38
N LYS A 22 0.56 38.23 31.69
CA LYS A 22 1.50 37.87 32.76
C LYS A 22 2.17 36.60 32.31
N GLU A 23 3.50 36.56 32.28
CA GLU A 23 4.28 35.37 31.93
C GLU A 23 3.58 34.15 32.49
N LEU A 24 2.92 33.41 31.61
CA LEU A 24 2.43 32.08 31.94
C LEU A 24 3.69 31.29 32.15
N GLY A 25 4.15 31.20 33.40
CA GLY A 25 5.28 30.36 33.78
C GLY A 25 5.07 29.02 33.12
N ASP A 26 6.17 28.45 32.62
CA ASP A 26 6.20 27.22 31.87
C ASP A 26 5.32 26.14 32.54
N VAL A 27 4.05 26.04 32.08
CA VAL A 27 3.06 25.11 32.66
C VAL A 27 3.35 23.66 32.20
N ALA A 28 4.39 23.49 31.37
CA ALA A 28 4.85 22.19 30.94
C ALA A 28 5.55 21.47 32.10
N LYS A 29 4.75 20.76 32.90
CA LYS A 29 5.29 19.81 33.86
C LYS A 29 6.21 18.84 33.11
N PRO A 30 7.50 18.72 33.46
CA PRO A 30 8.40 17.83 32.76
C PRO A 30 7.81 16.40 32.82
N LEU A 31 7.54 15.83 31.64
CA LEU A 31 6.99 14.47 31.55
C LEU A 31 7.90 13.51 32.30
N SER A 32 7.30 12.67 33.13
CA SER A 32 8.01 11.57 33.80
C SER A 32 8.65 10.64 32.76
N LEU A 33 9.67 9.88 33.16
CA LEU A 33 10.31 8.90 32.25
C LEU A 33 9.29 7.92 31.67
N PHE A 34 8.31 7.50 32.45
CA PHE A 34 7.22 6.62 32.00
C PHE A 34 6.33 7.31 30.97
N GLU A 35 5.96 8.56 31.19
CA GLU A 35 5.16 9.33 30.21
C GLU A 35 5.93 9.61 28.92
N LYS A 36 7.25 9.87 29.01
CA LYS A 36 8.13 10.00 27.82
C LYS A 36 8.21 8.70 27.02
N LEU A 37 8.34 7.56 27.70
CA LEU A 37 8.34 6.24 27.06
C LEU A 37 6.96 5.90 26.47
N ALA A 38 5.89 6.18 27.19
CA ALA A 38 4.52 5.98 26.72
C ALA A 38 4.13 6.92 25.58
N ALA A 39 4.69 8.11 25.52
CA ALA A 39 4.49 9.06 24.42
C ALA A 39 5.22 8.63 23.13
N ASN A 40 6.31 7.84 23.26
CA ASN A 40 7.07 7.38 22.10
C ASN A 40 6.33 6.25 21.35
N GLY A 41 5.86 6.56 20.13
CA GLY A 41 5.13 5.60 19.30
C GLY A 41 5.92 4.33 18.95
N ALA A 42 7.26 4.39 18.88
CA ALA A 42 8.10 3.22 18.63
C ALA A 42 8.12 2.28 19.82
N VAL A 43 8.25 2.84 21.03
CA VAL A 43 8.23 2.06 22.29
C VAL A 43 6.87 1.37 22.46
N ARG A 44 5.76 2.09 22.26
CA ARG A 44 4.42 1.47 22.35
C ARG A 44 4.25 0.31 21.39
N ARG A 45 4.67 0.48 20.12
CA ARG A 45 4.60 -0.60 19.12
C ARG A 45 5.48 -1.78 19.50
N GLY A 46 6.69 -1.53 20.00
CA GLY A 46 7.58 -2.57 20.48
C GLY A 46 6.96 -3.36 21.65
N LEU A 47 6.38 -2.68 22.65
CA LEU A 47 5.69 -3.32 23.78
C LEU A 47 4.49 -4.17 23.32
N ILE A 48 3.72 -3.68 22.34
CA ILE A 48 2.60 -4.45 21.77
C ILE A 48 3.12 -5.72 21.10
N LEU A 49 4.20 -5.64 20.31
CA LEU A 49 4.78 -6.81 19.64
C LEU A 49 5.32 -7.83 20.64
N ILE A 50 5.99 -7.36 21.70
CA ILE A 50 6.45 -8.22 22.79
C ILE A 50 5.28 -8.89 23.51
N ALA A 51 4.21 -8.14 23.82
CA ALA A 51 3.02 -8.70 24.44
C ALA A 51 2.35 -9.76 23.56
N VAL A 52 2.24 -9.52 22.25
CA VAL A 52 1.71 -10.52 21.29
C VAL A 52 2.59 -11.77 21.26
N ALA A 53 3.92 -11.61 21.23
CA ALA A 53 4.85 -12.75 21.25
C ALA A 53 4.74 -13.57 22.55
N LEU A 54 4.61 -12.90 23.70
CA LEU A 54 4.44 -13.56 25.00
C LEU A 54 3.09 -14.30 25.10
N ILE A 55 2.01 -13.71 24.59
CA ILE A 55 0.70 -14.36 24.52
C ILE A 55 0.78 -15.59 23.62
N TRP A 56 1.40 -15.48 22.42
CA TRP A 56 1.62 -16.61 21.54
C TRP A 56 2.40 -17.73 22.21
N GLU A 57 3.55 -17.41 22.80
CA GLU A 57 4.41 -18.39 23.49
C GLU A 57 3.66 -19.09 24.63
N SER A 58 2.95 -18.32 25.46
CA SER A 58 2.19 -18.85 26.61
C SER A 58 1.05 -19.78 26.14
N TYR A 59 0.34 -19.37 25.08
CA TYR A 59 -0.76 -20.15 24.52
C TYR A 59 -0.26 -21.45 23.87
N ALA A 60 0.84 -21.38 23.13
CA ALA A 60 1.44 -22.57 22.51
C ALA A 60 1.88 -23.60 23.54
N ARG A 61 2.52 -23.13 24.63
CA ARG A 61 2.88 -24.00 25.77
C ARG A 61 1.69 -24.56 26.52
N PHE A 62 0.59 -23.81 26.61
CA PHE A 62 -0.64 -24.28 27.24
C PHE A 62 -1.32 -25.40 26.43
N ILE A 63 -1.33 -25.30 25.09
CA ILE A 63 -1.88 -26.33 24.21
C ILE A 63 -1.01 -27.59 24.20
N ASP A 64 0.30 -27.43 24.38
CA ASP A 64 1.31 -28.51 24.33
C ASP A 64 1.21 -29.42 23.10
N SER A 65 0.94 -28.82 21.94
CA SER A 65 0.80 -29.53 20.65
C SER A 65 1.60 -28.83 19.56
N PRO A 66 2.90 -29.07 19.43
CA PRO A 66 3.76 -28.43 18.43
C PRO A 66 3.32 -28.63 16.98
N LEU A 67 2.64 -29.75 16.69
CA LEU A 67 2.08 -30.04 15.37
C LEU A 67 0.89 -29.14 15.00
N SER A 68 0.12 -28.70 16.01
CA SER A 68 -1.04 -27.84 15.75
C SER A 68 -0.67 -26.37 15.86
N PHE A 69 0.12 -26.00 16.88
CA PHE A 69 0.49 -24.63 17.14
C PHE A 69 1.89 -24.57 17.77
N PRO A 70 2.95 -24.27 16.99
CA PRO A 70 4.32 -24.20 17.47
C PRO A 70 4.53 -23.03 18.40
N THR A 71 5.54 -23.09 19.28
CA THR A 71 5.93 -21.96 20.11
C THR A 71 6.50 -20.83 19.26
N PHE A 72 6.48 -19.61 19.78
CA PHE A 72 7.11 -18.48 19.13
C PHE A 72 8.62 -18.68 18.97
N LEU A 73 9.25 -19.30 19.96
CA LEU A 73 10.69 -19.63 19.94
C LEU A 73 11.02 -20.67 18.87
N ASP A 74 10.25 -21.77 18.75
CA ASP A 74 10.44 -22.78 17.68
C ASP A 74 10.28 -22.15 16.29
N THR A 75 9.32 -21.22 16.15
CA THR A 75 9.11 -20.48 14.92
C THR A 75 10.29 -19.58 14.57
N LEU A 76 10.89 -18.90 15.57
CA LEU A 76 12.09 -18.07 15.35
C LEU A 76 13.32 -18.93 15.02
N GLU A 77 13.47 -20.09 15.63
CA GLU A 77 14.54 -21.02 15.31
C GLU A 77 14.40 -21.54 13.87
N ALA A 78 13.22 -22.02 13.49
CA ALA A 78 12.91 -22.42 12.12
C ALA A 78 13.15 -21.28 11.10
N LEU A 79 12.79 -20.04 11.47
CA LEU A 79 13.06 -18.86 10.65
C LEU A 79 14.57 -18.63 10.47
N ARG A 80 15.33 -18.66 11.56
CA ARG A 80 16.78 -18.51 11.54
C ARG A 80 17.43 -19.58 10.65
N ASP A 81 17.05 -20.83 10.83
CA ASP A 81 17.60 -21.97 10.10
C ASP A 81 17.23 -21.93 8.61
N GLY A 82 15.99 -21.52 8.30
CA GLY A 82 15.55 -21.29 6.93
C GLY A 82 16.30 -20.17 6.21
N PHE A 83 16.70 -19.12 6.95
CA PHE A 83 17.57 -18.05 6.40
C PHE A 83 19.04 -18.51 6.31
N ALA A 84 19.57 -19.18 7.34
CA ALA A 84 20.96 -19.64 7.38
C ALA A 84 21.25 -20.70 6.29
N SER A 85 20.30 -21.60 6.05
CA SER A 85 20.38 -22.60 4.96
C SER A 85 20.21 -22.02 3.56
N GLY A 86 19.78 -20.73 3.45
CA GLY A 86 19.49 -20.10 2.17
C GLY A 86 18.15 -20.50 1.52
N VAL A 87 17.38 -21.42 2.12
CA VAL A 87 16.11 -21.89 1.56
C VAL A 87 15.08 -20.79 1.47
N ILE A 88 14.81 -20.08 2.57
CA ILE A 88 13.85 -18.96 2.60
C ILE A 88 14.27 -17.83 1.64
N PRO A 89 15.52 -17.35 1.61
CA PRO A 89 15.97 -16.35 0.64
C PRO A 89 15.79 -16.79 -0.82
N ALA A 90 16.10 -18.04 -1.14
CA ALA A 90 15.92 -18.58 -2.49
C ALA A 90 14.44 -18.57 -2.91
N ARG A 91 13.54 -19.10 -2.05
CA ARG A 91 12.09 -19.11 -2.29
C ARG A 91 11.52 -17.68 -2.39
N LEU A 92 11.95 -16.79 -1.52
CA LEU A 92 11.56 -15.37 -1.54
C LEU A 92 11.97 -14.67 -2.85
N SER A 93 13.18 -14.97 -3.35
CA SER A 93 13.64 -14.39 -4.62
C SER A 93 12.77 -14.79 -5.80
N VAL A 94 12.30 -16.03 -5.86
CA VAL A 94 11.37 -16.53 -6.90
C VAL A 94 10.03 -15.80 -6.82
N THR A 95 9.45 -15.69 -5.61
CA THR A 95 8.21 -14.94 -5.39
C THR A 95 8.35 -13.48 -5.80
N LEU A 96 9.42 -12.80 -5.35
CA LEU A 96 9.63 -11.38 -5.68
C LEU A 96 9.85 -11.14 -7.17
N GLN A 97 10.59 -12.00 -7.87
CA GLN A 97 10.76 -11.89 -9.33
C GLN A 97 9.40 -12.00 -10.05
N THR A 98 8.60 -13.01 -9.71
CA THR A 98 7.28 -13.20 -10.31
C THR A 98 6.35 -12.02 -10.02
N LEU A 99 6.38 -11.53 -8.77
CA LEU A 99 5.61 -10.38 -8.33
C LEU A 99 5.96 -9.12 -9.10
N VAL A 100 7.26 -8.79 -9.19
CA VAL A 100 7.73 -7.58 -9.88
C VAL A 100 7.35 -7.60 -11.35
N ILE A 101 7.49 -8.74 -12.03
CA ILE A 101 7.09 -8.89 -13.42
C ILE A 101 5.59 -8.64 -13.59
N GLY A 102 4.74 -9.35 -12.83
CA GLY A 102 3.29 -9.21 -12.93
C GLY A 102 2.80 -7.82 -12.52
N TYR A 103 3.38 -7.26 -11.46
CA TYR A 103 3.07 -5.92 -10.99
C TYR A 103 3.39 -4.86 -12.05
N PHE A 104 4.60 -4.91 -12.63
CA PHE A 104 5.01 -3.94 -13.65
C PHE A 104 4.14 -4.03 -14.91
N ILE A 105 3.84 -5.24 -15.40
CA ILE A 105 2.93 -5.43 -16.55
C ILE A 105 1.54 -4.86 -16.23
N GLY A 106 1.00 -5.17 -15.05
CA GLY A 106 -0.30 -4.63 -14.61
C GLY A 106 -0.31 -3.11 -14.54
N LEU A 107 0.77 -2.49 -14.04
CA LEU A 107 0.93 -1.02 -14.00
C LEU A 107 0.93 -0.40 -15.40
N VAL A 108 1.70 -0.98 -16.33
CA VAL A 108 1.79 -0.49 -17.71
C VAL A 108 0.41 -0.53 -18.38
N ILE A 109 -0.29 -1.67 -18.26
CA ILE A 109 -1.63 -1.80 -18.83
C ILE A 109 -2.61 -0.81 -18.18
N ALA A 110 -2.60 -0.67 -16.88
CA ALA A 110 -3.43 0.29 -16.15
C ALA A 110 -3.16 1.74 -16.61
N ALA A 111 -1.89 2.13 -16.74
CA ALA A 111 -1.50 3.45 -17.19
C ALA A 111 -1.96 3.73 -18.62
N VAL A 112 -1.80 2.77 -19.53
CA VAL A 112 -2.25 2.89 -20.93
C VAL A 112 -3.77 3.02 -20.99
N LEU A 113 -4.52 2.12 -20.35
CA LEU A 113 -5.98 2.15 -20.35
C LEU A 113 -6.52 3.45 -19.72
N THR A 114 -5.96 3.88 -18.60
CA THR A 114 -6.39 5.12 -17.94
C THR A 114 -6.06 6.35 -18.79
N THR A 115 -4.90 6.36 -19.45
CA THR A 115 -4.54 7.46 -20.37
C THR A 115 -5.49 7.54 -21.55
N ILE A 116 -5.86 6.41 -22.17
CA ILE A 116 -6.86 6.35 -23.23
C ILE A 116 -8.24 6.80 -22.71
N ALA A 117 -8.62 6.34 -21.52
CA ALA A 117 -9.91 6.67 -20.92
C ALA A 117 -10.11 8.19 -20.74
N VAL A 118 -9.10 8.91 -20.24
CA VAL A 118 -9.24 10.36 -20.00
C VAL A 118 -9.21 11.21 -21.26
N THR A 119 -8.92 10.64 -22.43
CA THR A 119 -8.92 11.36 -23.71
C THR A 119 -10.30 11.41 -24.38
N SER A 120 -11.25 10.53 -23.99
CA SER A 120 -12.58 10.45 -24.61
C SER A 120 -13.66 10.04 -23.59
N ARG A 121 -14.89 10.49 -23.80
CA ARG A 121 -16.05 10.08 -22.96
C ARG A 121 -16.28 8.58 -23.05
N ILE A 122 -16.23 8.02 -24.25
CA ILE A 122 -16.40 6.57 -24.46
C ILE A 122 -15.31 5.79 -23.73
N GLY A 123 -14.06 6.26 -23.76
CA GLY A 123 -12.96 5.64 -23.03
C GLY A 123 -13.19 5.64 -21.49
N THR A 124 -13.69 6.76 -20.96
CA THR A 124 -14.08 6.86 -19.54
C THR A 124 -15.19 5.87 -19.21
N ASP A 125 -16.25 5.79 -20.02
CA ASP A 125 -17.38 4.88 -19.81
C ASP A 125 -16.95 3.41 -19.90
N LEU A 126 -16.11 3.06 -20.86
CA LEU A 126 -15.55 1.71 -21.01
C LEU A 126 -14.71 1.34 -19.78
N LEU A 127 -13.76 2.20 -19.37
CA LEU A 127 -12.91 1.92 -18.23
C LEU A 127 -13.73 1.77 -16.95
N SER A 128 -14.70 2.66 -16.71
CA SER A 128 -15.55 2.61 -15.51
C SER A 128 -16.40 1.33 -15.50
N THR A 129 -16.98 0.95 -16.65
CA THR A 129 -17.78 -0.27 -16.77
C THR A 129 -16.93 -1.51 -16.53
N PHE A 130 -15.77 -1.64 -17.17
CA PHE A 130 -14.90 -2.79 -16.98
C PHE A 130 -14.35 -2.86 -15.56
N THR A 131 -13.99 -1.72 -14.98
CA THR A 131 -13.55 -1.69 -13.57
C THR A 131 -14.68 -2.14 -12.64
N ALA A 132 -15.93 -1.70 -12.85
CA ALA A 132 -17.06 -2.13 -12.07
C ALA A 132 -17.34 -3.64 -12.18
N MET A 133 -17.10 -4.23 -13.36
CA MET A 133 -17.29 -5.67 -13.61
C MET A 133 -16.15 -6.52 -13.03
N PHE A 134 -14.90 -6.13 -13.25
CA PHE A 134 -13.74 -6.98 -12.98
C PHE A 134 -13.06 -6.74 -11.63
N ASN A 135 -13.17 -5.54 -11.07
CA ASN A 135 -12.55 -5.24 -9.77
C ASN A 135 -13.13 -6.07 -8.59
N PRO A 136 -14.45 -6.40 -8.55
CA PRO A 136 -14.98 -7.30 -7.51
C PRO A 136 -14.56 -8.76 -7.70
N LEU A 137 -14.07 -9.16 -8.88
CA LEU A 137 -13.70 -10.54 -9.16
C LEU A 137 -12.39 -10.90 -8.44
N PRO A 138 -12.41 -11.88 -7.52
CA PRO A 138 -11.19 -12.32 -6.85
C PRO A 138 -10.17 -12.85 -7.87
N ALA A 139 -9.00 -12.21 -7.96
CA ALA A 139 -8.00 -12.58 -8.97
C ALA A 139 -7.58 -14.07 -8.89
N ILE A 140 -7.53 -14.61 -7.67
CA ILE A 140 -7.22 -16.03 -7.45
C ILE A 140 -8.24 -16.96 -8.09
N ALA A 141 -9.50 -16.56 -8.24
CA ALA A 141 -10.53 -17.36 -8.88
C ALA A 141 -10.28 -17.54 -10.40
N LEU A 142 -9.46 -16.69 -11.00
CA LEU A 142 -9.03 -16.81 -12.39
C LEU A 142 -7.87 -17.80 -12.59
N LEU A 143 -7.28 -18.30 -11.51
CA LEU A 143 -6.10 -19.17 -11.61
C LEU A 143 -6.36 -20.47 -12.37
N PRO A 144 -7.48 -21.21 -12.18
CA PRO A 144 -7.77 -22.38 -12.98
C PRO A 144 -7.84 -22.08 -14.48
N LEU A 145 -8.41 -20.93 -14.84
CA LEU A 145 -8.50 -20.49 -16.23
C LEU A 145 -7.11 -20.12 -16.78
N ALA A 146 -6.29 -19.44 -15.98
CA ALA A 146 -4.92 -19.11 -16.34
C ALA A 146 -4.09 -20.39 -16.58
N LEU A 147 -4.27 -21.41 -15.75
CA LEU A 147 -3.61 -22.70 -15.92
C LEU A 147 -4.06 -23.42 -17.19
N LEU A 148 -5.32 -23.29 -17.56
CA LEU A 148 -5.84 -23.86 -18.80
C LEU A 148 -5.21 -23.19 -20.04
N TRP A 149 -5.03 -21.87 -19.99
CA TRP A 149 -4.53 -21.10 -21.14
C TRP A 149 -2.99 -21.09 -21.24
N PHE A 150 -2.31 -20.98 -20.13
CA PHE A 150 -0.85 -20.78 -20.07
C PHE A 150 -0.09 -21.99 -19.51
N GLY A 151 -0.81 -23.02 -19.05
CA GLY A 151 -0.21 -24.20 -18.41
C GLY A 151 0.29 -23.93 -17.00
N LEU A 152 0.90 -24.96 -16.41
CA LEU A 152 1.59 -24.84 -15.12
C LEU A 152 2.85 -23.99 -15.32
N GLY A 153 2.90 -22.81 -14.69
CA GLY A 153 4.06 -21.98 -14.89
C GLY A 153 3.93 -20.54 -14.37
N ARG A 154 5.05 -19.84 -14.41
CA ARG A 154 5.12 -18.42 -14.09
C ARG A 154 4.11 -17.56 -14.88
N PRO A 155 3.81 -17.82 -16.18
CA PRO A 155 2.83 -17.02 -16.92
C PRO A 155 1.44 -17.03 -16.27
N SER A 156 0.97 -18.16 -15.75
CA SER A 156 -0.34 -18.26 -15.07
C SER A 156 -0.38 -17.40 -13.80
N LEU A 157 0.71 -17.41 -13.01
CA LEU A 157 0.84 -16.55 -11.84
C LEU A 157 0.87 -15.07 -12.23
N VAL A 158 1.64 -14.74 -13.25
CA VAL A 158 1.72 -13.35 -13.77
C VAL A 158 0.35 -12.86 -14.23
N PHE A 159 -0.44 -13.68 -14.93
CA PHE A 159 -1.78 -13.32 -15.38
C PHE A 159 -2.71 -12.90 -14.21
N VAL A 160 -2.76 -13.68 -13.15
CA VAL A 160 -3.61 -13.35 -11.99
C VAL A 160 -3.09 -12.12 -11.23
N ILE A 161 -1.76 -11.93 -11.16
CA ILE A 161 -1.17 -10.71 -10.59
C ILE A 161 -1.57 -9.49 -11.43
N VAL A 162 -1.42 -9.57 -12.75
CA VAL A 162 -1.81 -8.48 -13.67
C VAL A 162 -3.26 -8.09 -13.45
N HIS A 163 -4.17 -9.07 -13.38
CA HIS A 163 -5.58 -8.79 -13.11
C HIS A 163 -5.80 -8.07 -11.77
N SER A 164 -5.13 -8.52 -10.70
CA SER A 164 -5.30 -7.93 -9.37
C SER A 164 -4.76 -6.49 -9.28
N VAL A 165 -3.71 -6.18 -10.01
CA VAL A 165 -3.07 -4.85 -10.06
C VAL A 165 -3.86 -3.89 -10.94
N LEU A 166 -4.22 -4.36 -12.14
CA LEU A 166 -4.78 -3.55 -13.22
C LEU A 166 -5.97 -2.72 -12.76
N TRP A 167 -6.99 -3.37 -12.22
CA TRP A 167 -8.26 -2.69 -11.87
C TRP A 167 -8.10 -1.76 -10.68
N ALA A 168 -7.36 -2.18 -9.66
CA ALA A 168 -7.09 -1.36 -8.49
C ALA A 168 -6.32 -0.08 -8.83
N VAL A 169 -5.30 -0.19 -9.68
CA VAL A 169 -4.49 0.96 -10.12
C VAL A 169 -5.29 1.84 -11.07
N ALA A 170 -5.95 1.26 -12.07
CA ALA A 170 -6.74 2.00 -13.05
C ALA A 170 -7.85 2.83 -12.38
N LEU A 171 -8.57 2.26 -11.40
CA LEU A 171 -9.60 2.96 -10.66
C LEU A 171 -9.04 4.18 -9.91
N ASN A 172 -7.95 4.00 -9.19
CA ASN A 172 -7.34 5.10 -8.43
C ASN A 172 -6.73 6.17 -9.33
N MET A 173 -6.06 5.78 -10.43
CA MET A 173 -5.53 6.73 -11.41
C MET A 173 -6.65 7.52 -12.08
N HIS A 174 -7.70 6.84 -12.53
CA HIS A 174 -8.84 7.47 -13.20
C HIS A 174 -9.55 8.46 -12.27
N SER A 175 -9.88 8.04 -11.04
CA SER A 175 -10.46 8.91 -10.02
C SER A 175 -9.55 10.11 -9.69
N GLY A 176 -8.24 9.86 -9.59
CA GLY A 176 -7.24 10.91 -9.40
C GLY A 176 -7.22 11.91 -10.56
N PHE A 177 -7.28 11.44 -11.79
CA PHE A 177 -7.35 12.34 -12.94
C PHE A 177 -8.65 13.14 -12.96
N LEU A 178 -9.79 12.57 -12.61
CA LEU A 178 -11.06 13.28 -12.54
C LEU A 178 -11.10 14.35 -11.44
N SER A 179 -10.38 14.15 -10.34
CA SER A 179 -10.32 15.08 -9.20
C SER A 179 -9.45 16.32 -9.44
N VAL A 180 -8.68 16.37 -10.55
CA VAL A 180 -7.86 17.53 -10.89
C VAL A 180 -8.77 18.74 -11.19
N SER A 181 -8.53 19.86 -10.49
CA SER A 181 -9.36 21.07 -10.57
C SER A 181 -9.47 21.61 -12.00
N GLU A 182 -10.65 22.12 -12.34
CA GLU A 182 -10.89 22.68 -13.67
C GLU A 182 -10.00 23.90 -13.96
N THR A 183 -9.68 24.69 -12.94
CA THR A 183 -8.73 25.80 -13.05
C THR A 183 -7.38 25.34 -13.56
N LEU A 184 -6.84 24.24 -13.02
CA LEU A 184 -5.55 23.68 -13.44
C LEU A 184 -5.64 23.12 -14.87
N ARG A 185 -6.78 22.50 -15.21
CA ARG A 185 -7.05 22.01 -16.58
C ARG A 185 -7.11 23.15 -17.58
N MET A 186 -7.81 24.24 -17.25
CA MET A 186 -7.91 25.44 -18.10
C MET A 186 -6.54 26.08 -18.28
N ALA A 187 -5.77 26.26 -17.20
CA ALA A 187 -4.40 26.79 -17.28
C ALA A 187 -3.54 25.97 -18.25
N GLY A 188 -3.55 24.63 -18.13
CA GLY A 188 -2.80 23.77 -19.04
C GLY A 188 -3.21 23.92 -20.50
N ARG A 189 -4.51 24.06 -20.76
CA ARG A 189 -5.04 24.29 -22.13
C ARG A 189 -4.64 25.67 -22.68
N THR A 190 -4.64 26.71 -21.84
CA THR A 190 -4.19 28.06 -22.21
C THR A 190 -2.73 28.07 -22.63
N PHE A 191 -1.87 27.28 -21.98
CA PHE A 191 -0.48 27.06 -22.39
C PHE A 191 -0.34 26.13 -23.61
N GLY A 192 -1.43 25.75 -24.28
CA GLY A 192 -1.42 24.93 -25.50
C GLY A 192 -1.14 23.43 -25.27
N LEU A 193 -1.19 22.97 -24.01
CA LEU A 193 -0.99 21.54 -23.71
C LEU A 193 -2.21 20.73 -24.16
N LYS A 194 -1.98 19.69 -24.98
CA LYS A 194 -3.02 18.77 -25.50
C LYS A 194 -2.50 17.33 -25.50
N GLY A 195 -3.45 16.35 -25.50
CA GLY A 195 -3.13 14.92 -25.60
C GLY A 195 -2.14 14.47 -24.53
N LEU A 196 -1.14 13.69 -24.90
CA LEU A 196 -0.16 13.13 -23.95
C LEU A 196 0.63 14.20 -23.19
N ARG A 197 0.95 15.35 -23.80
CA ARG A 197 1.64 16.45 -23.11
C ARG A 197 0.80 17.02 -21.97
N PHE A 198 -0.52 17.06 -22.13
CA PHE A 198 -1.43 17.48 -21.05
C PHE A 198 -1.49 16.44 -19.92
N VAL A 199 -1.53 15.14 -20.27
CA VAL A 199 -1.53 14.04 -19.30
C VAL A 199 -0.24 14.07 -18.46
N PHE A 200 0.92 14.08 -19.10
CA PHE A 200 2.21 14.05 -18.39
C PHE A 200 2.56 15.36 -17.68
N GLY A 201 2.17 16.51 -18.26
CA GLY A 201 2.51 17.83 -17.69
C GLY A 201 1.56 18.32 -16.60
N ILE A 202 0.30 17.91 -16.63
CA ILE A 202 -0.74 18.42 -15.71
C ILE A 202 -1.40 17.29 -14.91
N LEU A 203 -1.97 16.28 -15.59
CA LEU A 203 -2.80 15.30 -14.90
C LEU A 203 -2.00 14.41 -13.97
N ILE A 204 -0.90 13.84 -14.43
CA ILE A 204 -0.06 12.94 -13.61
C ILE A 204 0.51 13.67 -12.39
N PRO A 205 1.18 14.84 -12.51
CA PRO A 205 1.68 15.56 -11.33
C PRO A 205 0.57 15.93 -10.33
N ALA A 206 -0.56 16.43 -10.82
CA ALA A 206 -1.66 16.84 -9.96
C ALA A 206 -2.38 15.68 -9.27
N ALA A 207 -2.53 14.54 -9.95
CA ALA A 207 -3.16 13.34 -9.44
C ALA A 207 -2.17 12.38 -8.72
N PHE A 208 -0.90 12.75 -8.59
CA PHE A 208 0.13 11.86 -8.06
C PHE A 208 -0.20 11.23 -6.69
N PRO A 209 -0.83 11.93 -5.73
CA PRO A 209 -1.26 11.30 -4.49
C PRO A 209 -2.23 10.13 -4.70
N ALA A 210 -3.20 10.27 -5.60
CA ALA A 210 -4.15 9.21 -5.93
C ALA A 210 -3.47 8.06 -6.69
N ILE A 211 -2.55 8.38 -7.61
CA ILE A 211 -1.73 7.39 -8.30
C ILE A 211 -0.92 6.58 -7.28
N LEU A 212 -0.24 7.24 -6.34
CA LEU A 212 0.53 6.56 -5.30
C LEU A 212 -0.35 5.68 -4.40
N ALA A 213 -1.56 6.12 -4.07
CA ALA A 213 -2.53 5.29 -3.36
C ALA A 213 -2.89 4.04 -4.16
N GLY A 214 -3.16 4.19 -5.46
CA GLY A 214 -3.40 3.07 -6.38
C GLY A 214 -2.23 2.09 -6.45
N LEU A 215 -1.00 2.60 -6.52
CA LEU A 215 0.22 1.77 -6.50
C LEU A 215 0.33 0.95 -5.20
N LYS A 216 0.08 1.56 -4.05
CA LYS A 216 0.09 0.86 -2.74
C LYS A 216 -0.97 -0.24 -2.70
N ILE A 217 -2.20 0.06 -3.10
CA ILE A 217 -3.31 -0.90 -3.11
C ILE A 217 -3.03 -2.03 -4.09
N GLY A 218 -2.59 -1.71 -5.31
CA GLY A 218 -2.22 -2.69 -6.33
C GLY A 218 -1.10 -3.63 -5.85
N TRP A 219 -0.08 -3.10 -5.18
CA TRP A 219 0.98 -3.90 -4.57
C TRP A 219 0.44 -4.87 -3.52
N ALA A 220 -0.39 -4.38 -2.60
CA ALA A 220 -0.97 -5.21 -1.54
C ALA A 220 -1.87 -6.31 -2.10
N PHE A 221 -2.59 -6.05 -3.19
CA PHE A 221 -3.38 -7.06 -3.88
C PHE A 221 -2.50 -8.08 -4.61
N ALA A 222 -1.48 -7.62 -5.34
CA ALA A 222 -0.53 -8.48 -6.02
C ALA A 222 0.18 -9.44 -5.07
N TRP A 223 0.68 -8.92 -3.94
CA TRP A 223 1.36 -9.70 -2.90
C TRP A 223 0.47 -10.82 -2.36
N ARG A 224 -0.74 -10.48 -1.91
CA ARG A 224 -1.69 -11.46 -1.36
C ARG A 224 -2.14 -12.48 -2.40
N THR A 225 -2.43 -12.03 -3.62
CA THR A 225 -2.85 -12.90 -4.72
C THR A 225 -1.76 -13.89 -5.09
N LEU A 226 -0.49 -13.44 -5.19
CA LEU A 226 0.62 -14.31 -5.53
C LEU A 226 0.87 -15.37 -4.45
N ILE A 227 0.95 -14.97 -3.18
CA ILE A 227 1.13 -15.93 -2.08
C ILE A 227 0.01 -16.97 -2.06
N ALA A 228 -1.26 -16.54 -2.24
CA ALA A 228 -2.39 -17.47 -2.31
C ALA A 228 -2.30 -18.40 -3.53
N ALA A 229 -1.88 -17.90 -4.69
CA ALA A 229 -1.70 -18.71 -5.88
C ALA A 229 -0.56 -19.72 -5.73
N GLU A 230 0.56 -19.35 -5.15
CA GLU A 230 1.67 -20.24 -4.85
C GLU A 230 1.31 -21.32 -3.84
N LEU A 231 0.45 -21.04 -2.85
CA LEU A 231 -0.06 -22.02 -1.88
C LEU A 231 -0.91 -23.11 -2.55
N VAL A 232 -1.65 -22.77 -3.59
CA VAL A 232 -2.59 -23.70 -4.22
C VAL A 232 -1.92 -24.53 -5.33
N PHE A 233 -1.04 -23.91 -6.12
CA PHE A 233 -0.51 -24.51 -7.36
C PHE A 233 1.02 -24.57 -7.46
N GLY A 234 1.70 -24.27 -6.42
CA GLY A 234 3.09 -24.52 -6.02
C GLY A 234 4.19 -24.44 -7.03
N VAL A 235 4.32 -25.34 -7.93
CA VAL A 235 5.54 -25.49 -8.72
C VAL A 235 5.32 -25.09 -10.17
N SER A 236 5.82 -23.92 -10.52
CA SER A 236 5.83 -23.47 -11.91
C SER A 236 7.11 -23.80 -12.68
N SER A 237 8.22 -24.09 -11.98
CA SER A 237 9.53 -24.23 -12.64
C SER A 237 10.60 -24.82 -11.71
N GLY A 238 10.35 -25.96 -11.10
CA GLY A 238 11.34 -26.72 -10.31
C GLY A 238 11.72 -26.10 -8.95
N GLN A 239 11.63 -24.80 -8.78
CA GLN A 239 11.81 -24.10 -7.50
C GLN A 239 10.60 -23.19 -7.26
N GLY A 240 9.65 -23.67 -6.46
CA GLY A 240 8.48 -22.86 -6.06
C GLY A 240 8.87 -21.65 -5.20
N GLY A 241 7.97 -20.65 -5.10
CA GLY A 241 8.17 -19.49 -4.27
C GLY A 241 7.90 -19.71 -2.79
N LEU A 242 7.74 -18.62 -2.05
CA LEU A 242 7.54 -18.64 -0.60
C LEU A 242 6.19 -19.27 -0.20
N GLY A 243 5.12 -19.04 -0.99
CA GLY A 243 3.83 -19.71 -0.77
C GLY A 243 3.93 -21.24 -0.96
N TRP A 244 4.71 -21.68 -1.94
CA TRP A 244 5.00 -23.12 -2.10
C TRP A 244 5.80 -23.69 -0.93
N TYR A 245 6.80 -22.96 -0.42
CA TYR A 245 7.52 -23.37 0.78
C TYR A 245 6.57 -23.63 1.96
N ILE A 246 5.62 -22.74 2.19
CA ILE A 246 4.60 -22.90 3.24
C ILE A 246 3.76 -24.17 2.99
N PHE A 247 3.33 -24.39 1.74
CA PHE A 247 2.55 -25.59 1.38
C PHE A 247 3.35 -26.88 1.56
N GLU A 248 4.61 -26.90 1.11
CA GLU A 248 5.53 -28.04 1.25
C GLU A 248 5.74 -28.39 2.73
N LYS A 249 6.04 -27.39 3.56
CA LYS A 249 6.25 -27.56 5.00
C LYS A 249 4.99 -27.99 5.75
N ARG A 250 3.82 -27.51 5.33
CA ARG A 250 2.54 -28.01 5.82
C ARG A 250 2.36 -29.50 5.52
N ASN A 251 2.67 -29.95 4.32
CA ASN A 251 2.51 -31.36 3.92
C ASN A 251 3.49 -32.30 4.62
N THR A 252 4.64 -31.79 5.05
CA THR A 252 5.61 -32.53 5.86
C THR A 252 5.35 -32.41 7.38
N LEU A 253 4.26 -31.74 7.78
CA LEU A 253 3.89 -31.50 9.18
C LEU A 253 4.96 -30.70 9.97
N ASP A 254 5.82 -29.95 9.27
CA ASP A 254 6.79 -29.04 9.86
C ASP A 254 6.13 -27.68 10.13
N THR A 255 5.29 -27.65 11.16
CA THR A 255 4.44 -26.49 11.47
C THR A 255 5.26 -25.27 11.88
N ALA A 256 6.40 -25.43 12.56
CA ALA A 256 7.29 -24.34 12.91
C ALA A 256 7.81 -23.61 11.64
N SER A 257 8.22 -24.36 10.63
CA SER A 257 8.63 -23.81 9.33
C SER A 257 7.47 -23.16 8.56
N VAL A 258 6.23 -23.68 8.68
CA VAL A 258 5.04 -23.00 8.11
C VAL A 258 4.88 -21.60 8.70
N PHE A 259 4.93 -21.49 10.02
CA PHE A 259 4.83 -20.20 10.70
C PHE A 259 6.01 -19.28 10.40
N ALA A 260 7.23 -19.82 10.27
CA ALA A 260 8.40 -19.06 9.80
C ALA A 260 8.19 -18.48 8.39
N GLY A 261 7.61 -19.26 7.48
CA GLY A 261 7.21 -18.80 6.15
C GLY A 261 6.17 -17.67 6.23
N LEU A 262 5.14 -17.82 7.04
CA LEU A 262 4.11 -16.78 7.27
C LEU A 262 4.70 -15.51 7.88
N LEU A 263 5.61 -15.62 8.86
CA LEU A 263 6.34 -14.46 9.41
C LEU A 263 7.18 -13.77 8.34
N THR A 264 7.80 -14.53 7.44
CA THR A 264 8.55 -13.97 6.29
C THR A 264 7.62 -13.19 5.36
N VAL A 265 6.45 -13.75 5.01
CA VAL A 265 5.43 -13.08 4.19
C VAL A 265 5.00 -11.75 4.81
N MET A 266 4.68 -11.77 6.13
CA MET A 266 4.28 -10.54 6.85
C MET A 266 5.41 -9.51 6.90
N SER A 267 6.63 -9.94 7.21
CA SER A 267 7.79 -9.06 7.33
C SER A 267 8.13 -8.37 6.02
N VAL A 268 8.14 -9.11 4.90
CA VAL A 268 8.41 -8.55 3.57
C VAL A 268 7.33 -7.54 3.18
N GLY A 269 6.06 -7.87 3.38
CA GLY A 269 4.95 -6.94 3.12
C GLY A 269 5.11 -5.63 3.90
N LEU A 270 5.39 -5.72 5.21
CA LEU A 270 5.61 -4.57 6.08
C LEU A 270 6.84 -3.75 5.68
N ILE A 271 7.96 -4.39 5.33
CA ILE A 271 9.19 -3.70 4.90
C ILE A 271 8.92 -2.90 3.63
N ILE A 272 8.28 -3.48 2.64
CA ILE A 272 8.00 -2.79 1.38
C ILE A 272 7.07 -1.60 1.61
N GLU A 273 6.01 -1.77 2.41
CA GLU A 273 5.09 -0.68 2.72
C GLU A 273 5.77 0.43 3.55
N ALA A 274 6.47 0.03 4.63
CA ALA A 274 7.07 0.99 5.55
C ALA A 274 8.34 1.67 5.01
N VAL A 275 9.08 1.03 4.10
CA VAL A 275 10.32 1.59 3.55
C VAL A 275 10.09 2.16 2.16
N ILE A 276 9.68 1.32 1.20
CA ILE A 276 9.62 1.74 -0.21
C ILE A 276 8.52 2.80 -0.41
N PHE A 277 7.28 2.48 -0.04
CA PHE A 277 6.18 3.41 -0.28
C PHE A 277 6.27 4.67 0.59
N ARG A 278 6.71 4.56 1.84
CA ARG A 278 6.93 5.75 2.68
C ARG A 278 8.05 6.64 2.14
N MET A 279 9.12 6.06 1.60
CA MET A 279 10.21 6.82 0.97
C MET A 279 9.75 7.53 -0.30
N ILE A 280 8.96 6.87 -1.15
CA ILE A 280 8.35 7.49 -2.34
C ILE A 280 7.46 8.66 -1.90
N GLU A 281 6.55 8.43 -0.95
CA GLU A 281 5.64 9.47 -0.44
C GLU A 281 6.38 10.68 0.14
N ALA A 282 7.43 10.44 0.94
CA ALA A 282 8.23 11.51 1.52
C ALA A 282 8.97 12.35 0.47
N LYS A 283 9.50 11.69 -0.58
CA LYS A 283 10.26 12.36 -1.64
C LYS A 283 9.37 13.05 -2.69
N THR A 284 8.09 12.73 -2.75
CA THR A 284 7.15 13.25 -3.76
C THR A 284 6.03 14.05 -3.12
N VAL A 285 4.98 13.39 -2.65
CA VAL A 285 3.73 14.01 -2.18
C VAL A 285 3.97 15.03 -1.07
N ARG A 286 4.77 14.67 -0.06
CA ARG A 286 5.11 15.57 1.06
C ARG A 286 6.00 16.73 0.63
N ARG A 287 7.00 16.46 -0.22
CA ARG A 287 7.91 17.49 -0.73
C ARG A 287 7.18 18.51 -1.60
N TRP A 288 6.13 18.09 -2.33
CA TRP A 288 5.32 18.99 -3.16
C TRP A 288 4.20 19.69 -2.39
N GLY A 289 4.08 19.47 -1.08
CA GLY A 289 3.07 20.12 -0.24
C GLY A 289 1.64 19.67 -0.52
N MET A 290 1.45 18.52 -1.16
CA MET A 290 0.13 18.00 -1.54
C MET A 290 -0.62 17.31 -0.39
N GLN A 291 0.05 17.05 0.72
CA GLN A 291 -0.56 16.62 1.98
C GLN A 291 -0.06 17.52 3.11
N ARG A 292 -0.99 18.15 3.80
CA ARG A 292 -0.72 18.75 5.11
C ARG A 292 -0.75 17.60 6.12
N GLY A 293 0.37 17.38 6.82
CA GLY A 293 0.53 16.36 7.87
C GLY A 293 -0.28 16.70 9.10
#